data_a72e270428ac70c1d7093a2840106e99
#
_entry.id   a72e270428ac70c1d7093a2840106e99
#
_cell.length_a   1.000
_cell.length_b   1.000
_cell.length_c   1.000
_cell.angle_alpha   90.00
_cell.angle_beta   90.00
_cell.angle_gamma   90.00
#
_symmetry.space_group_name_H-M   'P 1'
#
loop_
_entity.id
_entity.type
_entity.pdbx_description
1 polymer ?
#
loop_
_entity_poly.entity_id
_entity_poly.type
_entity_poly.pdbx_seq_one_letter_code
_entity_poly.pdbx_strand_id
1 'polypeptide(L)'
;MAVYQIVETGDEILRMPAKKIEKITPNVGKLLDNLRDTLEASATGVGLAAPQIGISKRAIVVSYEEEYYELINPEIVSKEGEDTDTEGCLSVPGVLGEVTRAVKVQVVGLNRQGEEVKIKAEGFLARIFQHEIDHL
;
A
#
# COMPACT_ATOMS: atom_id res chain seq x y z
N MET A 1 18.80 -2.57 -6.55
CA MET A 1 17.37 -2.30 -6.38
C MET A 1 16.72 -2.17 -7.74
N ALA A 2 15.45 -2.51 -7.87
CA ALA A 2 14.81 -2.61 -9.16
C ALA A 2 13.49 -1.83 -9.18
N VAL A 3 13.22 -1.21 -10.32
CA VAL A 3 11.90 -0.62 -10.61
C VAL A 3 11.11 -1.67 -11.37
N TYR A 4 9.97 -2.07 -10.82
CA TYR A 4 9.13 -3.09 -11.42
C TYR A 4 8.02 -2.45 -12.25
N GLN A 5 7.57 -3.17 -13.27
CA GLN A 5 6.39 -2.77 -14.01
C GLN A 5 5.16 -2.97 -13.13
N ILE A 6 4.32 -1.93 -13.05
CA ILE A 6 3.06 -2.01 -12.31
C ILE A 6 2.06 -2.81 -13.15
N VAL A 7 1.48 -3.86 -12.53
CA VAL A 7 0.47 -4.68 -13.21
C VAL A 7 -0.85 -3.92 -13.33
N GLU A 8 -1.57 -4.16 -14.43
CA GLU A 8 -2.81 -3.47 -14.74
C GLU A 8 -4.04 -4.32 -14.39
N THR A 9 -5.19 -3.67 -14.32
CA THR A 9 -6.49 -4.33 -14.11
C THR A 9 -6.69 -5.42 -15.15
N GLY A 10 -7.11 -6.61 -14.68
CA GLY A 10 -7.26 -7.80 -15.51
C GLY A 10 -6.20 -8.85 -15.25
N ASP A 11 -5.08 -8.47 -14.65
CA ASP A 11 -4.08 -9.42 -14.19
C ASP A 11 -4.64 -10.17 -12.97
N GLU A 12 -4.53 -11.51 -13.00
CA GLU A 12 -5.10 -12.36 -11.94
C GLU A 12 -4.57 -12.04 -10.56
N ILE A 13 -3.32 -11.60 -10.44
CA ILE A 13 -2.70 -11.31 -9.14
C ILE A 13 -3.42 -10.21 -8.37
N LEU A 14 -4.07 -9.27 -9.06
CA LEU A 14 -4.84 -8.20 -8.43
C LEU A 14 -6.17 -8.67 -7.85
N ARG A 15 -6.61 -9.88 -8.22
CA ARG A 15 -7.87 -10.47 -7.76
C ARG A 15 -7.68 -11.49 -6.65
N MET A 16 -6.43 -11.89 -6.40
CA MET A 16 -6.09 -12.89 -5.39
C MET A 16 -5.76 -12.20 -4.08
N PRO A 17 -6.27 -12.71 -2.93
CA PRO A 17 -5.82 -12.22 -1.63
C PRO A 17 -4.31 -12.40 -1.50
N ALA A 18 -3.62 -11.36 -1.07
CA ALA A 18 -2.18 -11.43 -0.86
C ALA A 18 -1.86 -12.33 0.34
N LYS A 19 -0.76 -13.05 0.25
CA LYS A 19 -0.32 -13.97 1.29
C LYS A 19 0.38 -13.23 2.42
N LYS A 20 0.05 -13.61 3.65
CA LYS A 20 0.72 -13.10 4.84
C LYS A 20 2.21 -13.49 4.80
N ILE A 21 3.07 -12.53 5.15
CA ILE A 21 4.50 -12.80 5.29
C ILE A 21 4.74 -13.36 6.68
N GLU A 22 5.20 -14.61 6.76
CA GLU A 22 5.38 -15.32 8.03
C GLU A 22 6.73 -15.04 8.68
N LYS A 23 7.77 -14.80 7.87
CA LYS A 23 9.11 -14.53 8.37
C LYS A 23 9.72 -13.33 7.68
N ILE A 24 10.38 -12.47 8.45
CA ILE A 24 11.12 -11.34 7.92
C ILE A 24 12.51 -11.85 7.50
N THR A 25 12.72 -11.92 6.20
CA THR A 25 13.97 -12.39 5.60
C THR A 25 14.62 -11.27 4.80
N PRO A 26 15.88 -11.41 4.36
CA PRO A 26 16.49 -10.43 3.45
C PRO A 26 15.69 -10.20 2.17
N ASN A 27 14.97 -11.21 1.70
CA ASN A 27 14.10 -11.07 0.52
C ASN A 27 12.93 -10.12 0.78
N VAL A 28 12.42 -10.06 2.00
CA VAL A 28 11.38 -9.09 2.38
C VAL A 28 11.92 -7.67 2.30
N GLY A 29 13.14 -7.45 2.78
CA GLY A 29 13.81 -6.15 2.66
C GLY A 29 13.97 -5.73 1.21
N LYS A 30 14.36 -6.65 0.33
CA LYS A 30 14.45 -6.39 -1.12
C LYS A 30 13.09 -6.06 -1.72
N LEU A 31 12.03 -6.75 -1.30
CA LEU A 31 10.67 -6.45 -1.73
C LEU A 31 10.29 -5.01 -1.38
N LEU A 32 10.55 -4.59 -0.15
CA LEU A 32 10.25 -3.22 0.29
C LEU A 32 11.07 -2.19 -0.49
N ASP A 33 12.34 -2.47 -0.75
CA ASP A 33 13.21 -1.60 -1.56
C ASP A 33 12.70 -1.50 -3.00
N ASN A 34 12.27 -2.61 -3.58
CA ASN A 34 11.72 -2.64 -4.94
C ASN A 34 10.39 -1.87 -5.02
N LEU A 35 9.55 -1.98 -4.00
CA LEU A 35 8.31 -1.19 -3.92
C LEU A 35 8.63 0.30 -3.84
N ARG A 36 9.57 0.69 -3.01
CA ARG A 36 10.00 2.08 -2.88
C ARG A 36 10.54 2.64 -4.19
N ASP A 37 11.43 1.91 -4.85
CA ASP A 37 12.02 2.34 -6.11
C ASP A 37 10.96 2.50 -7.20
N THR A 38 10.01 1.56 -7.26
CA THR A 38 8.90 1.61 -8.20
C THR A 38 7.99 2.81 -7.93
N LEU A 39 7.67 3.06 -6.67
CA LEU A 39 6.85 4.20 -6.28
C LEU A 39 7.54 5.52 -6.61
N GLU A 40 8.82 5.65 -6.28
CA GLU A 40 9.60 6.86 -6.57
C GLU A 40 9.75 7.14 -8.06
N ALA A 41 9.71 6.12 -8.90
CA ALA A 41 9.73 6.27 -10.36
C ALA A 41 8.39 6.74 -10.92
N SER A 42 7.31 6.71 -10.13
CA SER A 42 5.99 7.18 -10.52
C SER A 42 5.84 8.67 -10.20
N ALA A 43 5.37 9.45 -11.17
CA ALA A 43 5.20 10.90 -10.99
C ALA A 43 4.01 11.25 -10.09
N THR A 44 3.04 10.37 -9.96
CA THR A 44 1.76 10.66 -9.29
C THR A 44 1.41 9.70 -8.17
N GLY A 45 2.17 8.61 -8.00
CA GLY A 45 1.88 7.61 -6.99
C GLY A 45 2.27 8.08 -5.58
N VAL A 46 1.40 7.85 -4.61
CA VAL A 46 1.65 8.13 -3.20
C VAL A 46 1.69 6.85 -2.37
N GLY A 47 1.30 5.72 -2.96
CA GLY A 47 1.34 4.42 -2.31
C GLY A 47 1.39 3.29 -3.32
N LEU A 48 1.87 2.13 -2.88
CA LEU A 48 1.99 0.95 -3.73
C LEU A 48 1.95 -0.30 -2.86
N ALA A 49 1.21 -1.32 -3.35
CA ALA A 49 1.11 -2.62 -2.69
C ALA A 49 1.84 -3.68 -3.52
N ALA A 50 2.39 -4.71 -2.86
CA ALA A 50 3.17 -5.75 -3.53
C ALA A 50 2.45 -6.44 -4.70
N PRO A 51 1.13 -6.75 -4.63
CA PRO A 51 0.44 -7.30 -5.78
C PRO A 51 0.53 -6.44 -7.04
N GLN A 52 0.65 -5.12 -6.91
CA GLN A 52 0.76 -4.21 -8.05
C GLN A 52 2.08 -4.34 -8.81
N ILE A 53 3.08 -4.97 -8.23
CA ILE A 53 4.32 -5.32 -8.93
C ILE A 53 4.43 -6.84 -9.18
N GLY A 54 3.30 -7.55 -9.12
CA GLY A 54 3.23 -8.96 -9.44
C GLY A 54 3.62 -9.90 -8.30
N ILE A 55 3.70 -9.40 -7.06
CA ILE A 55 4.11 -10.20 -5.91
C ILE A 55 2.94 -10.30 -4.92
N SER A 56 2.38 -11.51 -4.78
CA SER A 56 1.19 -11.76 -3.94
C SER A 56 1.59 -11.90 -2.47
N LYS A 57 2.04 -10.80 -1.87
CA LYS A 57 2.40 -10.74 -0.44
C LYS A 57 1.83 -9.48 0.20
N ARG A 58 1.56 -9.56 1.50
CA ARG A 58 0.97 -8.45 2.26
C ARG A 58 2.05 -7.45 2.68
N ALA A 59 2.41 -6.57 1.75
CA ALA A 59 3.36 -5.49 2.00
C ALA A 59 2.92 -4.26 1.22
N ILE A 60 3.05 -3.10 1.84
CA ILE A 60 2.73 -1.81 1.22
C ILE A 60 3.81 -0.77 1.55
N VAL A 61 3.93 0.22 0.68
CA VAL A 61 4.72 1.43 0.93
C VAL A 61 3.84 2.65 0.68
N VAL A 62 4.05 3.71 1.45
CA VAL A 62 3.32 4.97 1.33
C VAL A 62 4.32 6.12 1.47
N SER A 63 4.22 7.11 0.59
CA SER A 63 5.03 8.32 0.64
C SER A 63 4.11 9.52 0.52
N TYR A 64 4.06 10.36 1.54
CA TYR A 64 3.17 11.52 1.60
C TYR A 64 3.76 12.61 2.49
N GLU A 65 3.76 13.84 2.00
CA GLU A 65 4.26 15.03 2.72
C GLU A 65 5.66 14.83 3.33
N GLU A 66 6.58 14.30 2.53
CA GLU A 66 7.97 14.03 2.92
C GLU A 66 8.15 12.90 3.95
N GLU A 67 7.05 12.23 4.31
CA GLU A 67 7.12 11.05 5.17
C GLU A 67 6.99 9.78 4.36
N TYR A 68 7.73 8.75 4.74
CA TYR A 68 7.74 7.46 4.10
C TYR A 68 7.39 6.36 5.08
N TYR A 69 6.47 5.50 4.69
CA TYR A 69 6.04 4.36 5.49
C TYR A 69 6.19 3.07 4.70
N GLU A 70 6.65 2.02 5.36
CA GLU A 70 6.63 0.68 4.82
C GLU A 70 6.10 -0.27 5.88
N LEU A 71 5.14 -1.12 5.49
CA LEU A 71 4.48 -2.03 6.41
C LEU A 71 4.36 -3.43 5.81
N ILE A 72 4.63 -4.43 6.65
CA ILE A 72 4.47 -5.84 6.36
C ILE A 72 3.25 -6.32 7.13
N ASN A 73 2.36 -7.07 6.48
CA ASN A 73 1.11 -7.56 7.05
C ASN A 73 0.26 -6.44 7.68
N PRO A 74 0.01 -5.33 6.96
CA PRO A 74 -0.74 -4.22 7.54
C PRO A 74 -2.21 -4.57 7.76
N GLU A 75 -2.77 -4.06 8.85
CA GLU A 75 -4.19 -4.21 9.17
C GLU A 75 -4.75 -2.90 9.70
N ILE A 76 -5.99 -2.60 9.34
CA ILE A 76 -6.72 -1.47 9.90
C ILE A 76 -7.45 -1.96 11.13
N VAL A 77 -7.11 -1.43 12.30
CA VAL A 77 -7.68 -1.86 13.57
C VAL A 77 -8.72 -0.88 14.14
N SER A 78 -8.79 0.33 13.58
CA SER A 78 -9.77 1.34 14.00
C SER A 78 -10.10 2.26 12.84
N LYS A 79 -11.37 2.64 12.71
CA LYS A 79 -11.87 3.56 11.68
C LYS A 79 -12.82 4.55 12.31
N GLU A 80 -12.72 5.83 11.93
CA GLU A 80 -13.63 6.89 12.36
C GLU A 80 -14.00 7.80 11.20
N GLY A 81 -15.29 8.18 11.14
CA GLY A 81 -15.80 9.11 10.15
C GLY A 81 -15.87 8.55 8.75
N GLU A 82 -16.42 9.34 7.85
CA GLU A 82 -16.52 9.01 6.44
C GLU A 82 -16.29 10.24 5.59
N ASP A 83 -15.61 10.05 4.46
CA ASP A 83 -15.39 11.08 3.46
C ASP A 83 -15.37 10.44 2.08
N THR A 84 -15.98 11.12 1.11
CA THR A 84 -16.02 10.66 -0.27
C THR A 84 -15.17 11.58 -1.13
N ASP A 85 -14.23 10.98 -1.87
CA ASP A 85 -13.32 11.74 -2.73
C ASP A 85 -12.99 10.91 -3.97
N THR A 86 -12.42 11.56 -4.96
CA THR A 86 -11.99 10.90 -6.19
C THR A 86 -10.63 10.24 -5.97
N GLU A 87 -10.54 8.97 -6.35
CA GLU A 87 -9.30 8.21 -6.28
C GLU A 87 -8.92 7.65 -7.64
N GLY A 88 -7.61 7.63 -7.92
CA GLY A 88 -7.03 6.89 -9.04
C GLY A 88 -6.13 5.79 -8.53
N CYS A 89 -5.80 4.84 -9.40
CA CYS A 89 -4.90 3.75 -9.10
C CYS A 89 -3.90 3.57 -10.24
N LEU A 90 -2.62 3.32 -9.92
CA LEU A 90 -1.60 3.08 -10.92
C LEU A 90 -1.86 1.82 -11.76
N SER A 91 -2.60 0.85 -11.20
CA SER A 91 -3.01 -0.36 -11.91
C SER A 91 -4.23 -0.16 -12.83
N VAL A 92 -4.89 1.02 -12.76
CA VAL A 92 -6.04 1.38 -13.61
C VAL A 92 -5.79 2.78 -14.18
N PRO A 93 -4.85 2.92 -15.11
CA PRO A 93 -4.47 4.23 -15.64
C PRO A 93 -5.64 4.94 -16.34
N GLY A 94 -5.78 6.23 -16.05
CA GLY A 94 -6.81 7.06 -16.68
C GLY A 94 -8.22 6.88 -16.15
N VAL A 95 -8.43 6.01 -15.17
CA VAL A 95 -9.73 5.79 -14.55
C VAL A 95 -9.74 6.38 -13.15
N LEU A 96 -10.70 7.28 -12.89
CA LEU A 96 -10.94 7.88 -11.58
C LEU A 96 -12.36 7.53 -11.14
N GLY A 97 -12.53 7.27 -9.85
CA GLY A 97 -13.83 6.96 -9.28
C GLY A 97 -14.00 7.57 -7.90
N GLU A 98 -15.23 7.83 -7.52
CA GLU A 98 -15.54 8.28 -6.17
C GLU A 98 -15.50 7.11 -5.20
N VAL A 99 -14.79 7.27 -4.10
CA VAL A 99 -14.63 6.24 -3.08
C VAL A 99 -14.86 6.86 -1.70
N THR A 100 -15.72 6.21 -0.91
CA THR A 100 -15.96 6.61 0.47
C THR A 100 -14.98 5.86 1.38
N ARG A 101 -14.24 6.62 2.19
CA ARG A 101 -13.23 6.10 3.11
C ARG A 101 -13.42 6.68 4.50
N ALA A 102 -12.87 6.02 5.51
CA ALA A 102 -12.81 6.59 6.84
C ALA A 102 -11.89 7.82 6.87
N VAL A 103 -12.23 8.81 7.69
CA VAL A 103 -11.44 10.05 7.86
C VAL A 103 -10.21 9.79 8.73
N LYS A 104 -10.36 8.94 9.74
CA LYS A 104 -9.27 8.55 10.65
C LYS A 104 -9.17 7.04 10.71
N VAL A 105 -7.94 6.54 10.67
CA VAL A 105 -7.67 5.11 10.81
C VAL A 105 -6.47 4.90 11.72
N GLN A 106 -6.46 3.76 12.40
CA GLN A 106 -5.28 3.25 13.06
C GLN A 106 -4.84 1.99 12.31
N VAL A 107 -3.61 1.98 11.85
CA VAL A 107 -3.02 0.89 11.08
C VAL A 107 -1.92 0.25 11.91
N VAL A 108 -1.90 -1.07 11.96
CA VAL A 108 -0.80 -1.83 12.58
C VAL A 108 -0.16 -2.72 11.54
N GLY A 109 1.14 -2.92 11.66
CA GLY A 109 1.90 -3.79 10.80
C GLY A 109 3.28 -4.00 11.37
N LEU A 110 4.14 -4.68 10.61
CA LEU A 110 5.53 -4.90 11.00
C LEU A 110 6.45 -4.05 10.13
N ASN A 111 7.54 -3.56 10.73
CA ASN A 111 8.62 -2.94 9.96
C ASN A 111 9.57 -4.03 9.44
N ARG A 112 10.62 -3.64 8.72
CA ARG A 112 11.58 -4.61 8.16
C ARG A 112 12.42 -5.34 9.20
N GLN A 113 12.42 -4.87 10.45
CA GLN A 113 13.06 -5.56 11.58
C GLN A 113 12.12 -6.53 12.29
N GLY A 114 10.86 -6.62 11.85
CA GLY A 114 9.86 -7.49 12.46
C GLY A 114 9.19 -6.90 13.70
N GLU A 115 9.38 -5.61 13.95
CA GLU A 115 8.78 -4.91 15.08
C GLU A 115 7.39 -4.38 14.73
N GLU A 116 6.45 -4.46 15.67
CA GLU A 116 5.12 -3.91 15.48
C GLU A 116 5.15 -2.39 15.45
N VAL A 117 4.50 -1.83 14.44
CA VAL A 117 4.35 -0.39 14.24
C VAL A 117 2.88 -0.04 14.24
N LYS A 118 2.51 1.01 14.96
CA LYS A 118 1.16 1.57 14.97
C LYS A 118 1.18 2.96 14.38
N ILE A 119 0.31 3.20 13.41
CA ILE A 119 0.23 4.49 12.72
C ILE A 119 -1.20 5.01 12.84
N LYS A 120 -1.33 6.23 13.37
CA LYS A 120 -2.60 6.96 13.39
C LYS A 120 -2.58 7.93 12.22
N ALA A 121 -3.52 7.77 11.28
CA ALA A 121 -3.59 8.58 10.08
C ALA A 121 -4.94 9.26 9.97
N GLU A 122 -4.94 10.48 9.43
CA GLU A 122 -6.13 11.28 9.19
C GLU A 122 -6.13 11.84 7.78
N GLY A 123 -7.32 12.17 7.27
CA GLY A 123 -7.47 12.85 5.99
C GLY A 123 -6.90 12.04 4.84
N PHE A 124 -6.10 12.67 4.00
CA PHE A 124 -5.57 12.04 2.79
C PHE A 124 -4.65 10.87 3.11
N LEU A 125 -3.83 10.96 4.15
CA LEU A 125 -2.96 9.86 4.56
C LEU A 125 -3.79 8.62 4.98
N ALA A 126 -4.88 8.82 5.73
CA ALA A 126 -5.79 7.73 6.08
C ALA A 126 -6.38 7.09 4.82
N ARG A 127 -6.72 7.89 3.82
CA ARG A 127 -7.23 7.42 2.53
C ARG A 127 -6.20 6.56 1.80
N ILE A 128 -4.94 6.99 1.76
CA ILE A 128 -3.86 6.24 1.11
C ILE A 128 -3.69 4.86 1.75
N PHE A 129 -3.63 4.78 3.07
CA PHE A 129 -3.48 3.50 3.77
C PHE A 129 -4.64 2.55 3.46
N GLN A 130 -5.88 3.04 3.50
CA GLN A 130 -7.04 2.22 3.18
C GLN A 130 -7.00 1.72 1.75
N HIS A 131 -6.62 2.59 0.80
CA HIS A 131 -6.52 2.23 -0.61
C HIS A 131 -5.47 1.12 -0.84
N GLU A 132 -4.28 1.26 -0.26
CA GLU A 132 -3.22 0.27 -0.44
C GLU A 132 -3.54 -1.07 0.24
N ILE A 133 -4.15 -1.03 1.44
CA ILE A 133 -4.55 -2.25 2.12
C ILE A 133 -5.65 -2.99 1.35
N ASP A 134 -6.53 -2.28 0.66
CA ASP A 134 -7.57 -2.89 -0.19
C ASP A 134 -6.98 -3.68 -1.36
N HIS A 135 -5.74 -3.39 -1.77
CA HIS A 135 -5.06 -4.18 -2.80
C HIS A 135 -4.53 -5.53 -2.28
N LEU A 136 -4.58 -5.75 -1.00
CA LEU A 136 -4.15 -6.99 -0.37
C LEU A 136 -5.35 -7.92 -0.15
#